data_020fc01af937dbafad1115fea4c1143e
#
_entry.id   020fc01af937dbafad1115fea4c1143e
#
_cell.length_a   1.000
_cell.length_b   1.000
_cell.length_c   1.000
_cell.angle_alpha   90.00
_cell.angle_beta   90.00
_cell.angle_gamma   90.00
#
_symmetry.space_group_name_H-M   'P 1'
#
loop_
_entity.id
_entity.type
_entity.pdbx_description
1 polymer ?
#
loop_
_entity_poly.entity_id
_entity_poly.type
_entity_poly.pdbx_seq_one_letter_code
_entity_poly.pdbx_strand_id
1 'polypeptide(L)'
;MITGKRFKFILLTFIFAAGLFFTQAGVLFAQDKPDALKLYRQGRSLDSIGRREDAGTAYLSAIEICRNELKVNSKNMDSYAVYTWCLFRLGRYKDTELVCSDALKIGRDARIIETLAEAQFFLGNYKDALRNMEMYIEMAPNGERISVAHFFVGEIYRNTKKYHKADIAYSISVHLEPSNSLWWYRLGIVREAAGEKEGAIAAYQTAVKLRPNFKEAAEALKRVKI
;
A
#
# COMPACT_ATOMS: atom_id res chain seq x y z
N MET A 1 62.80 29.53 82.12
CA MET A 1 61.92 30.73 82.08
C MET A 1 62.04 31.28 80.69
N ILE A 2 61.24 30.82 79.72
CA ILE A 2 61.26 31.42 78.43
C ILE A 2 59.98 30.97 77.68
N THR A 3 59.23 31.93 77.38
CA THR A 3 57.90 31.79 76.70
C THR A 3 58.07 31.67 75.19
N GLY A 4 57.60 30.61 74.64
CA GLY A 4 57.59 30.41 73.20
C GLY A 4 56.33 31.02 72.52
N LYS A 5 56.53 31.97 71.66
CA LYS A 5 55.48 32.53 70.80
C LYS A 5 55.15 31.59 69.69
N ARG A 6 53.91 31.11 69.64
CA ARG A 6 53.37 30.36 68.54
C ARG A 6 52.98 31.33 67.44
N PHE A 7 53.65 31.22 66.28
CA PHE A 7 53.26 31.86 65.05
C PHE A 7 52.11 31.07 64.42
N LYS A 8 50.94 31.69 64.35
CA LYS A 8 49.83 31.09 63.56
C LYS A 8 49.99 31.52 62.14
N PHE A 9 50.29 30.51 61.25
CA PHE A 9 50.20 30.66 59.82
C PHE A 9 48.71 30.59 59.45
N ILE A 10 48.17 31.69 58.93
CA ILE A 10 46.84 31.72 58.32
C ILE A 10 47.04 31.32 56.88
N LEU A 11 46.71 30.10 56.60
CA LEU A 11 46.67 29.58 55.20
C LEU A 11 45.38 30.07 54.53
N LEU A 12 45.52 31.08 53.66
CA LEU A 12 44.42 31.60 52.87
C LEU A 12 44.19 30.63 51.70
N THR A 13 43.22 29.70 51.86
CA THR A 13 42.78 28.82 50.77
C THR A 13 41.89 29.60 49.84
N PHE A 14 42.43 30.00 48.71
CA PHE A 14 41.64 30.41 47.53
C PHE A 14 40.86 29.22 47.00
N ILE A 15 39.57 29.18 47.30
CA ILE A 15 38.64 28.24 46.62
C ILE A 15 38.36 28.79 45.23
N PHE A 16 39.07 28.26 44.26
CA PHE A 16 38.69 28.44 42.86
C PHE A 16 37.42 27.66 42.62
N ALA A 17 36.27 28.32 42.67
CA ALA A 17 35.02 27.77 42.19
C ALA A 17 35.09 27.70 40.66
N ALA A 18 35.66 26.61 40.12
CA ALA A 18 35.51 26.27 38.73
C ALA A 18 34.05 25.90 38.53
N GLY A 19 33.27 26.86 38.03
CA GLY A 19 31.92 26.63 37.55
C GLY A 19 31.97 25.64 36.40
N LEU A 20 31.65 24.39 36.69
CA LEU A 20 31.30 23.40 35.69
C LEU A 20 30.02 23.87 34.99
N PHE A 21 30.17 24.65 33.92
CA PHE A 21 29.14 24.78 32.91
C PHE A 21 28.96 23.40 32.30
N PHE A 22 28.08 22.59 32.86
CA PHE A 22 27.46 21.51 32.12
C PHE A 22 26.67 22.15 30.97
N THR A 23 27.33 22.34 29.84
CA THR A 23 26.61 22.43 28.58
C THR A 23 25.88 21.12 28.45
N GLN A 24 24.59 21.10 28.80
CA GLN A 24 23.66 20.12 28.28
C GLN A 24 23.70 20.26 26.75
N ALA A 25 24.65 19.58 26.14
CA ALA A 25 24.53 19.22 24.75
C ALA A 25 23.26 18.37 24.72
N GLY A 26 22.13 19.03 24.46
CA GLY A 26 20.90 18.34 24.14
C GLY A 26 21.25 17.37 23.04
N VAL A 27 21.23 16.09 23.34
CA VAL A 27 21.17 15.05 22.32
C VAL A 27 19.90 15.37 21.58
N LEU A 28 20.02 16.16 20.52
CA LEU A 28 19.03 16.24 19.47
C LEU A 28 18.95 14.83 18.96
N PHE A 29 18.05 14.02 19.54
CA PHE A 29 17.55 12.86 18.84
C PHE A 29 17.11 13.44 17.52
N ALA A 30 17.82 13.09 16.46
CA ALA A 30 17.37 13.35 15.11
C ALA A 30 15.99 12.70 15.08
N GLN A 31 14.94 13.51 15.22
CA GLN A 31 13.59 13.05 15.03
C GLN A 31 13.62 12.50 13.62
N ASP A 32 13.48 11.17 13.49
CA ASP A 32 13.40 10.50 12.19
C ASP A 32 12.42 11.32 11.34
N LYS A 33 12.96 11.91 10.28
CA LYS A 33 12.16 12.74 9.38
C LYS A 33 10.89 11.95 9.03
N PRO A 34 9.70 12.51 9.23
CA PRO A 34 8.47 11.79 8.96
C PRO A 34 8.51 11.19 7.56
N ASP A 35 8.37 9.88 7.45
CA ASP A 35 8.44 9.12 6.21
C ASP A 35 7.03 8.70 5.81
N ALA A 36 6.53 9.28 4.73
CA ALA A 36 5.20 8.99 4.19
C ALA A 36 5.04 7.51 3.84
N LEU A 37 6.07 6.87 3.27
CA LEU A 37 6.04 5.46 2.89
C LEU A 37 5.98 4.55 4.14
N LYS A 38 6.69 4.91 5.22
CA LYS A 38 6.62 4.19 6.49
C LYS A 38 5.21 4.23 7.08
N LEU A 39 4.57 5.41 7.08
CA LEU A 39 3.19 5.57 7.54
C LEU A 39 2.19 4.81 6.66
N TYR A 40 2.37 4.82 5.34
CA TYR A 40 1.55 4.00 4.43
C TYR A 40 1.67 2.51 4.75
N ARG A 41 2.88 1.99 4.96
CA ARG A 41 3.12 0.60 5.35
C ARG A 41 2.49 0.26 6.70
N GLN A 42 2.59 1.17 7.67
CA GLN A 42 1.91 1.04 8.96
C GLN A 42 0.39 0.98 8.80
N GLY A 43 -0.20 1.86 8.00
CA GLY A 43 -1.63 1.85 7.68
C GLY A 43 -2.06 0.52 7.06
N ARG A 44 -1.30 -0.02 6.10
CA ARG A 44 -1.58 -1.34 5.52
C ARG A 44 -1.54 -2.47 6.55
N SER A 45 -0.58 -2.43 7.48
CA SER A 45 -0.49 -3.41 8.56
C SER A 45 -1.70 -3.34 9.48
N LEU A 46 -2.14 -2.13 9.83
CA LEU A 46 -3.33 -1.90 10.65
C LEU A 46 -4.61 -2.38 9.95
N ASP A 47 -4.75 -2.11 8.65
CA ASP A 47 -5.86 -2.64 7.83
C ASP A 47 -5.92 -4.17 7.86
N SER A 48 -4.77 -4.84 7.76
CA SER A 48 -4.68 -6.31 7.71
C SER A 48 -5.19 -6.99 8.99
N ILE A 49 -5.14 -6.29 10.13
CA ILE A 49 -5.65 -6.76 11.43
C ILE A 49 -6.99 -6.11 11.81
N GLY A 50 -7.65 -5.43 10.87
CA GLY A 50 -8.99 -4.87 11.04
C GLY A 50 -9.06 -3.54 11.79
N ARG A 51 -7.92 -2.90 12.13
CA ARG A 51 -7.85 -1.59 12.82
C ARG A 51 -8.00 -0.43 11.82
N ARG A 52 -9.18 -0.32 11.21
CA ARG A 52 -9.43 0.60 10.09
C ARG A 52 -9.31 2.07 10.44
N GLU A 53 -9.74 2.50 11.63
CA GLU A 53 -9.64 3.90 12.07
C GLU A 53 -8.18 4.32 12.22
N ASP A 54 -7.37 3.49 12.85
CA ASP A 54 -5.94 3.74 13.01
C ASP A 54 -5.20 3.73 11.67
N ALA A 55 -5.58 2.81 10.77
CA ALA A 55 -5.07 2.77 9.40
C ALA A 55 -5.41 4.07 8.66
N GLY A 56 -6.64 4.55 8.77
CA GLY A 56 -7.09 5.83 8.20
C GLY A 56 -6.25 7.00 8.70
N THR A 57 -5.98 7.07 10.00
CA THR A 57 -5.13 8.11 10.61
C THR A 57 -3.70 8.06 10.05
N ALA A 58 -3.11 6.87 9.90
CA ALA A 58 -1.79 6.70 9.32
C ALA A 58 -1.74 7.15 7.85
N TYR A 59 -2.77 6.81 7.05
CA TYR A 59 -2.86 7.26 5.65
C TYR A 59 -3.02 8.77 5.54
N LEU A 60 -3.83 9.41 6.40
CA LEU A 60 -3.99 10.87 6.40
C LEU A 60 -2.69 11.58 6.76
N SER A 61 -1.95 11.07 7.75
CA SER A 61 -0.64 11.60 8.11
C SER A 61 0.38 11.46 6.97
N ALA A 62 0.38 10.33 6.26
CA ALA A 62 1.23 10.13 5.07
C ALA A 62 0.87 11.13 3.96
N ILE A 63 -0.41 11.38 3.71
CA ILE A 63 -0.89 12.37 2.73
C ILE A 63 -0.37 13.77 3.05
N GLU A 64 -0.39 14.18 4.31
CA GLU A 64 0.10 15.49 4.73
C GLU A 64 1.60 15.65 4.44
N ILE A 65 2.40 14.62 4.73
CA ILE A 65 3.83 14.62 4.40
C ILE A 65 4.04 14.73 2.89
N CYS A 66 3.36 13.89 2.10
CA CYS A 66 3.45 13.93 0.63
C CYS A 66 3.11 15.32 0.07
N ARG A 67 2.04 15.95 0.58
CA ARG A 67 1.66 17.31 0.17
C ARG A 67 2.76 18.34 0.46
N ASN A 68 3.41 18.25 1.61
CA ASN A 68 4.49 19.16 1.97
C ASN A 68 5.74 18.91 1.12
N GLU A 69 6.07 17.65 0.82
CA GLU A 69 7.15 17.30 -0.10
C GLU A 69 6.89 17.83 -1.51
N LEU A 70 5.66 17.73 -2.00
CA LEU A 70 5.25 18.22 -3.32
C LEU A 70 5.24 19.75 -3.41
N LYS A 71 5.04 20.49 -2.30
CA LYS A 71 5.25 21.95 -2.26
C LYS A 71 6.71 22.32 -2.49
N VAL A 72 7.64 21.50 -1.99
CA VAL A 72 9.10 21.72 -2.14
C VAL A 72 9.58 21.24 -3.51
N ASN A 73 9.13 20.06 -3.93
CA ASN A 73 9.47 19.46 -5.21
C ASN A 73 8.22 18.90 -5.88
N SER A 74 7.60 19.71 -6.71
CA SER A 74 6.37 19.34 -7.43
C SER A 74 6.54 18.20 -8.46
N LYS A 75 7.78 17.75 -8.72
CA LYS A 75 8.08 16.64 -9.64
C LYS A 75 8.39 15.32 -8.89
N ASN A 76 8.24 15.27 -7.57
CA ASN A 76 8.54 14.08 -6.80
C ASN A 76 7.49 12.98 -7.03
N MET A 77 7.80 12.06 -7.97
CA MET A 77 6.89 10.96 -8.33
C MET A 77 6.70 9.95 -7.18
N ASP A 78 7.67 9.80 -6.27
CA ASP A 78 7.53 8.91 -5.10
C ASP A 78 6.48 9.48 -4.12
N SER A 79 6.48 10.80 -3.88
CA SER A 79 5.45 11.43 -3.08
C SER A 79 4.06 11.32 -3.73
N TYR A 80 3.95 11.45 -5.06
CA TYR A 80 2.70 11.20 -5.77
C TYR A 80 2.23 9.75 -5.62
N ALA A 81 3.13 8.78 -5.76
CA ALA A 81 2.79 7.37 -5.63
C ALA A 81 2.23 7.06 -4.23
N VAL A 82 2.93 7.46 -3.17
CA VAL A 82 2.46 7.24 -1.79
C VAL A 82 1.15 8.01 -1.52
N TYR A 83 1.03 9.22 -2.01
CA TYR A 83 -0.19 10.02 -1.87
C TYR A 83 -1.40 9.33 -2.49
N THR A 84 -1.26 8.86 -3.73
CA THR A 84 -2.34 8.19 -4.45
C THR A 84 -2.70 6.84 -3.84
N TRP A 85 -1.71 6.06 -3.36
CA TRP A 85 -1.98 4.83 -2.61
C TRP A 85 -2.78 5.08 -1.33
N CYS A 86 -2.45 6.14 -0.57
CA CYS A 86 -3.19 6.49 0.63
C CYS A 86 -4.64 6.92 0.31
N LEU A 87 -4.85 7.75 -0.71
CA LEU A 87 -6.18 8.14 -1.16
C LEU A 87 -7.01 6.92 -1.59
N PHE A 88 -6.41 6.02 -2.35
CA PHE A 88 -7.03 4.78 -2.78
C PHE A 88 -7.45 3.90 -1.59
N ARG A 89 -6.56 3.70 -0.60
CA ARG A 89 -6.86 2.92 0.62
C ARG A 89 -7.96 3.54 1.46
N LEU A 90 -8.11 4.85 1.44
CA LEU A 90 -9.21 5.57 2.08
C LEU A 90 -10.53 5.51 1.28
N GLY A 91 -10.58 4.83 0.13
CA GLY A 91 -11.74 4.77 -0.75
C GLY A 91 -12.04 6.07 -1.49
N ARG A 92 -11.10 7.03 -1.48
CA ARG A 92 -11.25 8.34 -2.13
C ARG A 92 -10.91 8.26 -3.62
N TYR A 93 -11.61 7.40 -4.35
CA TYR A 93 -11.28 7.07 -5.75
C TYR A 93 -11.30 8.26 -6.71
N LYS A 94 -12.23 9.21 -6.54
CA LYS A 94 -12.26 10.44 -7.36
C LYS A 94 -11.02 11.31 -7.13
N ASP A 95 -10.61 11.46 -5.87
CA ASP A 95 -9.41 12.22 -5.53
C ASP A 95 -8.15 11.49 -6.02
N THR A 96 -8.15 10.16 -5.95
CA THR A 96 -7.08 9.32 -6.49
C THR A 96 -6.93 9.55 -8.00
N GLU A 97 -8.03 9.50 -8.77
CA GLU A 97 -8.03 9.73 -10.20
C GLU A 97 -7.50 11.13 -10.55
N LEU A 98 -7.91 12.16 -9.81
CA LEU A 98 -7.46 13.53 -10.01
C LEU A 98 -5.94 13.65 -9.79
N VAL A 99 -5.44 13.20 -8.64
CA VAL A 99 -4.02 13.30 -8.29
C VAL A 99 -3.15 12.46 -9.21
N CYS A 100 -3.58 11.25 -9.60
CA CYS A 100 -2.89 10.44 -10.59
C CYS A 100 -2.80 11.16 -11.94
N SER A 101 -3.91 11.76 -12.40
CA SER A 101 -3.96 12.51 -13.66
C SER A 101 -3.02 13.71 -13.66
N ASP A 102 -2.90 14.42 -12.54
CA ASP A 102 -1.96 15.55 -12.41
C ASP A 102 -0.51 15.06 -12.39
N ALA A 103 -0.21 13.99 -11.67
CA ALA A 103 1.12 13.39 -11.65
C ALA A 103 1.56 12.93 -13.05
N LEU A 104 0.67 12.31 -13.82
CA LEU A 104 0.97 11.81 -15.17
C LEU A 104 1.18 12.90 -16.22
N LYS A 105 0.79 14.17 -15.95
CA LYS A 105 1.21 15.32 -16.76
C LYS A 105 2.67 15.68 -16.57
N ILE A 106 3.25 15.30 -15.42
CA ILE A 106 4.66 15.56 -15.07
C ILE A 106 5.56 14.48 -15.63
N GLY A 107 5.17 13.22 -15.52
CA GLY A 107 5.94 12.08 -16.00
C GLY A 107 5.17 10.76 -15.95
N ARG A 108 5.60 9.78 -16.74
CA ARG A 108 5.04 8.43 -16.70
C ARG A 108 5.63 7.65 -15.53
N ASP A 109 4.76 7.05 -14.71
CA ASP A 109 5.14 6.17 -13.62
C ASP A 109 4.15 4.99 -13.57
N ALA A 110 4.65 3.77 -13.68
CA ALA A 110 3.84 2.56 -13.72
C ALA A 110 2.98 2.39 -12.45
N ARG A 111 3.49 2.77 -11.29
CA ARG A 111 2.77 2.70 -10.00
C ARG A 111 1.54 3.60 -9.99
N ILE A 112 1.67 4.80 -10.57
CA ILE A 112 0.59 5.80 -10.66
C ILE A 112 -0.44 5.37 -11.70
N ILE A 113 0.00 4.81 -12.85
CA ILE A 113 -0.89 4.28 -13.88
C ILE A 113 -1.72 3.13 -13.34
N GLU A 114 -1.12 2.20 -12.61
CA GLU A 114 -1.82 1.09 -11.97
C GLU A 114 -2.86 1.59 -10.97
N THR A 115 -2.46 2.51 -10.06
CA THR A 115 -3.35 3.08 -9.05
C THR A 115 -4.53 3.84 -9.70
N LEU A 116 -4.26 4.56 -10.82
CA LEU A 116 -5.30 5.22 -11.61
C LEU A 116 -6.30 4.21 -12.16
N ALA A 117 -5.79 3.12 -12.75
CA ALA A 117 -6.63 2.07 -13.32
C ALA A 117 -7.52 1.39 -12.27
N GLU A 118 -6.97 1.09 -11.08
CA GLU A 118 -7.75 0.57 -9.96
C GLU A 118 -8.84 1.56 -9.52
N ALA A 119 -8.50 2.85 -9.36
CA ALA A 119 -9.47 3.86 -8.97
C ALA A 119 -10.60 3.99 -10.01
N GLN A 120 -10.26 4.00 -11.29
CA GLN A 120 -11.23 4.03 -12.39
C GLN A 120 -12.13 2.79 -12.41
N PHE A 121 -11.58 1.62 -12.10
CA PHE A 121 -12.39 0.40 -11.93
C PHE A 121 -13.46 0.58 -10.85
N PHE A 122 -13.10 1.08 -9.67
CA PHE A 122 -14.05 1.31 -8.58
C PHE A 122 -15.04 2.44 -8.87
N LEU A 123 -14.71 3.36 -9.75
CA LEU A 123 -15.61 4.40 -10.25
C LEU A 123 -16.55 3.88 -11.36
N GLY A 124 -16.37 2.65 -11.84
CA GLY A 124 -17.13 2.07 -12.95
C GLY A 124 -16.65 2.51 -14.35
N ASN A 125 -15.55 3.25 -14.44
CA ASN A 125 -14.95 3.73 -15.68
C ASN A 125 -14.14 2.62 -16.36
N TYR A 126 -14.81 1.48 -16.67
CA TYR A 126 -14.15 0.25 -17.12
C TYR A 126 -13.31 0.39 -18.39
N LYS A 127 -13.70 1.29 -19.31
CA LYS A 127 -12.95 1.52 -20.55
C LYS A 127 -11.57 2.12 -20.27
N ASP A 128 -11.53 3.15 -19.44
CA ASP A 128 -10.27 3.83 -19.09
C ASP A 128 -9.44 2.99 -18.13
N ALA A 129 -10.08 2.30 -17.18
CA ALA A 129 -9.43 1.34 -16.29
C ALA A 129 -8.70 0.23 -17.09
N LEU A 130 -9.37 -0.35 -18.10
CA LEU A 130 -8.75 -1.36 -18.95
C LEU A 130 -7.53 -0.82 -19.69
N ARG A 131 -7.68 0.32 -20.36
CA ARG A 131 -6.57 0.94 -21.10
C ARG A 131 -5.34 1.21 -20.19
N ASN A 132 -5.57 1.75 -18.99
CA ASN A 132 -4.49 2.04 -18.07
C ASN A 132 -3.90 0.78 -17.45
N MET A 133 -4.71 -0.27 -17.22
CA MET A 133 -4.20 -1.56 -16.75
C MET A 133 -3.35 -2.27 -17.80
N GLU A 134 -3.76 -2.24 -19.08
CA GLU A 134 -2.96 -2.74 -20.21
C GLU A 134 -1.65 -1.95 -20.35
N MET A 135 -1.69 -0.62 -20.19
CA MET A 135 -0.49 0.23 -20.18
C MET A 135 0.47 -0.14 -19.02
N TYR A 136 -0.05 -0.42 -17.82
CA TYR A 136 0.77 -0.90 -16.72
C TYR A 136 1.45 -2.24 -17.05
N ILE A 137 0.71 -3.19 -17.59
CA ILE A 137 1.23 -4.51 -17.97
C ILE A 137 2.36 -4.37 -19.00
N GLU A 138 2.20 -3.48 -19.99
CA GLU A 138 3.22 -3.19 -21.01
C GLU A 138 4.47 -2.54 -20.38
N MET A 139 4.30 -1.58 -19.48
CA MET A 139 5.41 -0.84 -18.86
C MET A 139 6.16 -1.64 -17.80
N ALA A 140 5.50 -2.54 -17.10
CA ALA A 140 6.05 -3.31 -15.99
C ALA A 140 5.67 -4.80 -16.08
N PRO A 141 6.08 -5.53 -17.14
CA PRO A 141 5.69 -6.92 -17.36
C PRO A 141 6.17 -7.89 -16.26
N ASN A 142 7.19 -7.49 -15.51
CA ASN A 142 7.70 -8.22 -14.34
C ASN A 142 7.48 -7.43 -13.02
N GLY A 143 6.53 -6.49 -13.02
CA GLY A 143 6.22 -5.67 -11.84
C GLY A 143 5.64 -6.51 -10.72
N GLU A 144 5.87 -6.10 -9.47
CA GLU A 144 5.38 -6.81 -8.27
C GLU A 144 3.86 -7.01 -8.27
N ARG A 145 3.11 -6.20 -9.01
CA ARG A 145 1.65 -6.25 -9.04
C ARG A 145 1.07 -6.74 -10.37
N ILE A 146 1.90 -7.39 -11.19
CA ILE A 146 1.47 -7.88 -12.51
C ILE A 146 0.31 -8.91 -12.39
N SER A 147 0.33 -9.77 -11.36
CA SER A 147 -0.74 -10.71 -11.08
C SER A 147 -2.06 -10.00 -10.72
N VAL A 148 -1.97 -8.93 -9.94
CA VAL A 148 -3.10 -8.08 -9.57
C VAL A 148 -3.65 -7.33 -10.79
N ALA A 149 -2.78 -6.84 -11.67
CA ALA A 149 -3.20 -6.17 -12.90
C ALA A 149 -4.03 -7.11 -13.79
N HIS A 150 -3.59 -8.35 -14.01
CA HIS A 150 -4.36 -9.35 -14.73
C HIS A 150 -5.69 -9.70 -14.04
N PHE A 151 -5.70 -9.72 -12.70
CA PHE A 151 -6.95 -9.90 -11.95
C PHE A 151 -7.93 -8.76 -12.23
N PHE A 152 -7.51 -7.50 -12.20
CA PHE A 152 -8.38 -6.36 -12.51
C PHE A 152 -8.84 -6.36 -13.97
N VAL A 153 -8.00 -6.74 -14.92
CA VAL A 153 -8.43 -6.96 -16.32
C VAL A 153 -9.54 -8.01 -16.37
N GLY A 154 -9.40 -9.10 -15.63
CA GLY A 154 -10.43 -10.12 -15.47
C GLY A 154 -11.73 -9.57 -14.88
N GLU A 155 -11.65 -8.80 -13.80
CA GLU A 155 -12.82 -8.14 -13.16
C GLU A 155 -13.52 -7.17 -14.14
N ILE A 156 -12.76 -6.40 -14.92
CA ILE A 156 -13.32 -5.49 -15.94
C ILE A 156 -14.08 -6.28 -17.00
N TYR A 157 -13.48 -7.35 -17.56
CA TYR A 157 -14.14 -8.18 -18.55
C TYR A 157 -15.34 -8.93 -17.98
N ARG A 158 -15.29 -9.39 -16.74
CA ARG A 158 -16.43 -10.01 -16.05
C ARG A 158 -17.59 -9.01 -15.90
N ASN A 159 -17.32 -7.78 -15.42
CA ASN A 159 -18.34 -6.73 -15.26
C ASN A 159 -18.95 -6.27 -16.59
N THR A 160 -18.18 -6.39 -17.68
CA THR A 160 -18.66 -6.11 -19.05
C THR A 160 -19.18 -7.36 -19.78
N LYS A 161 -19.39 -8.48 -19.05
CA LYS A 161 -19.94 -9.77 -19.55
C LYS A 161 -19.12 -10.41 -20.68
N LYS A 162 -17.83 -10.10 -20.79
CA LYS A 162 -16.89 -10.67 -21.77
C LYS A 162 -16.19 -11.88 -21.15
N TYR A 163 -16.95 -12.93 -20.83
CA TYR A 163 -16.52 -14.03 -19.95
C TYR A 163 -15.29 -14.77 -20.45
N HIS A 164 -15.16 -15.07 -21.75
CA HIS A 164 -13.96 -15.73 -22.31
C HIS A 164 -12.69 -14.86 -22.15
N LYS A 165 -12.81 -13.52 -22.30
CA LYS A 165 -11.67 -12.63 -22.04
C LYS A 165 -11.33 -12.55 -20.56
N ALA A 166 -12.35 -12.60 -19.70
CA ALA A 166 -12.16 -12.65 -18.25
C ALA A 166 -11.48 -13.95 -17.82
N ASP A 167 -11.85 -15.10 -18.41
CA ASP A 167 -11.20 -16.39 -18.16
C ASP A 167 -9.69 -16.33 -18.45
N ILE A 168 -9.31 -15.81 -19.62
CA ILE A 168 -7.89 -15.66 -19.99
C ILE A 168 -7.15 -14.82 -18.93
N ALA A 169 -7.69 -13.65 -18.59
CA ALA A 169 -7.05 -12.74 -17.63
C ALA A 169 -6.92 -13.33 -16.22
N TYR A 170 -7.99 -13.96 -15.71
CA TYR A 170 -7.93 -14.65 -14.42
C TYR A 170 -7.01 -15.89 -14.45
N SER A 171 -6.97 -16.63 -15.57
CA SER A 171 -6.06 -17.75 -15.73
C SER A 171 -4.60 -17.33 -15.62
N ILE A 172 -4.22 -16.19 -16.19
CA ILE A 172 -2.90 -15.60 -16.02
C ILE A 172 -2.68 -15.22 -14.56
N SER A 173 -3.64 -14.55 -13.95
CA SER A 173 -3.57 -14.10 -12.55
C SER A 173 -3.33 -15.27 -11.57
N VAL A 174 -4.11 -16.37 -11.69
CA VAL A 174 -3.95 -17.56 -10.82
C VAL A 174 -2.70 -18.38 -11.16
N HIS A 175 -2.18 -18.28 -12.38
CA HIS A 175 -0.90 -18.88 -12.72
C HIS A 175 0.26 -18.16 -12.03
N LEU A 176 0.22 -16.83 -12.01
CA LEU A 176 1.24 -16.00 -11.36
C LEU A 176 1.16 -16.07 -9.83
N GLU A 177 -0.04 -16.19 -9.28
CA GLU A 177 -0.27 -16.26 -7.82
C GLU A 177 -1.27 -17.37 -7.46
N PRO A 178 -0.83 -18.63 -7.50
CA PRO A 178 -1.72 -19.80 -7.37
C PRO A 178 -2.31 -19.99 -5.96
N SER A 179 -1.80 -19.30 -4.95
CA SER A 179 -2.27 -19.39 -3.56
C SER A 179 -3.52 -18.56 -3.26
N ASN A 180 -3.97 -17.71 -4.17
CA ASN A 180 -5.09 -16.80 -3.94
C ASN A 180 -6.44 -17.50 -4.19
N SER A 181 -7.08 -17.97 -3.13
CA SER A 181 -8.37 -18.67 -3.21
C SER A 181 -9.50 -17.84 -3.82
N LEU A 182 -9.50 -16.50 -3.63
CA LEU A 182 -10.51 -15.62 -4.20
C LEU A 182 -10.39 -15.56 -5.73
N TRP A 183 -9.19 -15.54 -6.26
CA TRP A 183 -8.97 -15.48 -7.71
C TRP A 183 -9.40 -16.79 -8.40
N TRP A 184 -9.14 -17.94 -7.79
CA TRP A 184 -9.69 -19.22 -8.26
C TRP A 184 -11.21 -19.25 -8.24
N TYR A 185 -11.84 -18.68 -7.20
CA TYR A 185 -13.29 -18.54 -7.15
C TYR A 185 -13.82 -17.66 -8.27
N ARG A 186 -13.17 -16.49 -8.55
CA ARG A 186 -13.53 -15.61 -9.66
C ARG A 186 -13.40 -16.29 -11.02
N LEU A 187 -12.33 -17.06 -11.22
CA LEU A 187 -12.14 -17.88 -12.41
C LEU A 187 -13.28 -18.89 -12.58
N GLY A 188 -13.67 -19.57 -11.52
CA GLY A 188 -14.81 -20.48 -11.53
C GLY A 188 -16.12 -19.81 -11.97
N ILE A 189 -16.39 -18.61 -11.45
CA ILE A 189 -17.59 -17.83 -11.82
C ILE A 189 -17.62 -17.52 -13.31
N VAL A 190 -16.52 -17.09 -13.91
CA VAL A 190 -16.53 -16.72 -15.33
C VAL A 190 -16.59 -17.93 -16.24
N ARG A 191 -16.00 -19.07 -15.87
CA ARG A 191 -16.11 -20.35 -16.56
C ARG A 191 -17.54 -20.89 -16.53
N GLU A 192 -18.18 -20.84 -15.37
CA GLU A 192 -19.60 -21.19 -15.23
C GLU A 192 -20.47 -20.32 -16.13
N ALA A 193 -20.23 -18.99 -16.14
CA ALA A 193 -20.97 -18.06 -16.98
C ALA A 193 -20.66 -18.22 -18.48
N ALA A 194 -19.51 -18.77 -18.84
CA ALA A 194 -19.14 -19.13 -20.22
C ALA A 194 -19.65 -20.52 -20.65
N GLY A 195 -20.27 -21.28 -19.74
CA GLY A 195 -20.74 -22.66 -20.01
C GLY A 195 -19.67 -23.74 -19.89
N GLU A 196 -18.50 -23.41 -19.36
CA GLU A 196 -17.35 -24.30 -19.19
C GLU A 196 -17.44 -25.02 -17.82
N LYS A 197 -18.39 -25.95 -17.71
CA LYS A 197 -18.78 -26.62 -16.45
C LYS A 197 -17.60 -27.30 -15.76
N GLU A 198 -16.83 -28.10 -16.48
CA GLU A 198 -15.67 -28.85 -15.94
C GLU A 198 -14.56 -27.89 -15.44
N GLY A 199 -14.30 -26.84 -16.23
CA GLY A 199 -13.34 -25.79 -15.84
C GLY A 199 -13.78 -25.02 -14.61
N ALA A 200 -15.07 -24.73 -14.47
CA ALA A 200 -15.64 -24.09 -13.29
C ALA A 200 -15.51 -24.96 -12.04
N ILE A 201 -15.83 -26.26 -12.15
CA ILE A 201 -15.68 -27.25 -11.07
C ILE A 201 -14.23 -27.27 -10.57
N ALA A 202 -13.26 -27.40 -11.48
CA ALA A 202 -11.85 -27.45 -11.12
C ALA A 202 -11.38 -26.17 -10.39
N ALA A 203 -11.80 -25.00 -10.86
CA ALA A 203 -11.48 -23.73 -10.25
C ALA A 203 -12.08 -23.57 -8.85
N TYR A 204 -13.37 -23.92 -8.66
CA TYR A 204 -14.02 -23.89 -7.34
C TYR A 204 -13.41 -24.91 -6.37
N GLN A 205 -13.07 -26.12 -6.84
CA GLN A 205 -12.36 -27.10 -6.01
C GLN A 205 -11.03 -26.56 -5.49
N THR A 206 -10.27 -25.90 -6.36
CA THR A 206 -8.99 -25.27 -5.96
C THR A 206 -9.22 -24.16 -4.94
N ALA A 207 -10.23 -23.30 -5.15
CA ALA A 207 -10.58 -22.24 -4.19
C ALA A 207 -10.93 -22.80 -2.79
N VAL A 208 -11.74 -23.89 -2.74
CA VAL A 208 -12.10 -24.55 -1.47
C VAL A 208 -10.90 -25.27 -0.84
N LYS A 209 -10.04 -25.91 -1.64
CA LYS A 209 -8.81 -26.55 -1.14
C LYS A 209 -7.88 -25.54 -0.49
N LEU A 210 -7.71 -24.37 -1.09
CA LEU A 210 -6.87 -23.27 -0.55
C LEU A 210 -7.48 -22.63 0.69
N ARG A 211 -8.80 -22.53 0.76
CA ARG A 211 -9.53 -21.94 1.89
C ARG A 211 -10.78 -22.77 2.22
N PRO A 212 -10.66 -23.77 3.11
CA PRO A 212 -11.76 -24.72 3.41
C PRO A 212 -13.04 -24.08 3.96
N ASN A 213 -12.94 -22.92 4.61
CA ASN A 213 -14.07 -22.15 5.12
C ASN A 213 -14.64 -21.11 4.15
N PHE A 214 -14.28 -21.19 2.85
CA PHE A 214 -14.82 -20.31 1.80
C PHE A 214 -16.22 -20.76 1.37
N LYS A 215 -17.22 -20.32 2.10
CA LYS A 215 -18.62 -20.75 1.93
C LYS A 215 -19.13 -20.56 0.50
N GLU A 216 -18.90 -19.38 -0.09
CA GLU A 216 -19.37 -19.02 -1.42
C GLU A 216 -18.77 -19.94 -2.50
N ALA A 217 -17.51 -20.32 -2.38
CA ALA A 217 -16.87 -21.24 -3.32
C ALA A 217 -17.40 -22.66 -3.14
N ALA A 218 -17.66 -23.10 -1.92
CA ALA A 218 -18.23 -24.41 -1.62
C ALA A 218 -19.68 -24.55 -2.14
N GLU A 219 -20.49 -23.51 -1.97
CA GLU A 219 -21.86 -23.46 -2.49
C GLU A 219 -21.87 -23.44 -4.03
N ALA A 220 -21.01 -22.65 -4.66
CA ALA A 220 -20.86 -22.64 -6.11
C ALA A 220 -20.43 -24.02 -6.66
N LEU A 221 -19.47 -24.67 -6.01
CA LEU A 221 -19.03 -26.03 -6.37
C LEU A 221 -20.17 -27.04 -6.27
N LYS A 222 -21.00 -26.96 -5.21
CA LYS A 222 -22.15 -27.85 -5.05
C LYS A 222 -23.18 -27.61 -6.15
N ARG A 223 -23.51 -26.36 -6.45
CA ARG A 223 -24.48 -25.95 -7.47
C ARG A 223 -24.10 -26.44 -8.86
N VAL A 224 -22.82 -26.24 -9.25
CA VAL A 224 -22.36 -26.55 -10.62
C VAL A 224 -22.24 -28.08 -10.87
N LYS A 225 -22.17 -28.92 -9.82
CA LYS A 225 -22.11 -30.37 -9.93
C LYS A 225 -23.47 -31.04 -10.19
N ILE A 226 -24.57 -30.34 -9.91
CA ILE A 226 -25.93 -30.80 -10.20
C ILE A 226 -26.21 -30.61 -11.68
#